data_0ec510e6bbb941ffed69294d9a0d2f3a
#
_entry.id   0ec510e6bbb941ffed69294d9a0d2f3a
#
_cell.length_a   1.000
_cell.length_b   1.000
_cell.length_c   1.000
_cell.angle_alpha   90.00
_cell.angle_beta   90.00
_cell.angle_gamma   90.00
#
_symmetry.space_group_name_H-M   'P 1'
#
loop_
_entity.id
_entity.type
_entity.pdbx_description
1 polymer ?
#
loop_
_entity_poly.entity_id
_entity_poly.type
_entity_poly.pdbx_seq_one_letter_code
_entity_poly.pdbx_strand_id
1 'polypeptide(L)'
;MSSADTPDTDHADSDVPEQFRIRQGKREALLAEGKDPYPVSVPRTHSLAQIRAAYPDLEADSATGDIVGVTGRVVFARNSGKLCFATLQEGDGTQLQAMISLAGVGADALEAWKTEVDLGDIVFVHGEVISSRRGELSVLADAWQMASKALRPLPVAHKEMSEESRVRQRYVDLIVRPQARTVARQRIAVVRALRNALDRRGFLEVETPMLQTLAGGAAARPFVTHSNALDADLYLRIAPELFLKRCVVGGLEKVFELNRNFRNEGADSTHSPEFSMLETYQAWGTYDDSAIVTREVIQEVADEAIGTRQVPLPDGTIYDLDGEWPSLEMYPSLSEALGEEITPDTSLEYLLTIADRLEVEIPRDRGYGHGKVIEELWEHTVGDTLWAPTFVKDFPVETTPLTRQHRSIPGVTEKWDLYVRGFELATGYSELVDPIVQRERFEAQARAAAAGDDEAMALDEDFLAAMEYAMPPTTGTGMGVDRLLMALTGLSIRETVLFPIVRRHG
;
A
#
# COMPACT_ATOMS: atom_id res chain seq x y z
N MET A 1 -8.21 40.65 -38.65
CA MET A 1 -9.52 40.57 -38.01
C MET A 1 -9.82 39.10 -37.87
N SER A 2 -9.48 38.54 -36.73
CA SER A 2 -9.73 37.15 -36.39
C SER A 2 -10.84 37.17 -35.35
N SER A 3 -11.95 36.54 -35.66
CA SER A 3 -13.09 36.37 -34.78
C SER A 3 -12.71 35.40 -33.67
N ALA A 4 -12.77 35.85 -32.42
CA ALA A 4 -12.65 35.01 -31.25
C ALA A 4 -13.90 34.14 -31.15
N ASP A 5 -13.74 32.83 -31.24
CA ASP A 5 -14.75 31.85 -30.87
C ASP A 5 -14.92 31.88 -29.33
N THR A 6 -16.09 32.28 -28.90
CA THR A 6 -16.56 32.12 -27.53
C THR A 6 -16.88 30.66 -27.35
N PRO A 7 -16.38 29.99 -26.29
CA PRO A 7 -16.74 28.59 -26.02
C PRO A 7 -18.23 28.52 -25.62
N ASP A 8 -18.93 27.66 -26.32
CA ASP A 8 -20.33 27.27 -26.08
C ASP A 8 -20.47 26.67 -24.69
N THR A 9 -21.07 27.38 -23.74
CA THR A 9 -21.24 26.99 -22.36
C THR A 9 -22.52 26.19 -22.09
N ASP A 10 -23.29 25.86 -23.12
CA ASP A 10 -24.63 25.27 -22.98
C ASP A 10 -24.68 23.72 -22.94
N HIS A 11 -23.57 23.00 -23.13
CA HIS A 11 -23.56 21.54 -23.10
C HIS A 11 -23.10 20.90 -21.75
N ALA A 12 -22.68 21.72 -20.77
CA ALA A 12 -22.17 21.20 -19.49
C ALA A 12 -23.26 20.89 -18.43
N ASP A 13 -24.50 21.35 -18.64
CA ASP A 13 -25.54 21.32 -17.57
C ASP A 13 -26.48 20.11 -17.63
N SER A 14 -26.45 19.29 -18.70
CA SER A 14 -27.36 18.17 -18.86
C SER A 14 -26.94 16.88 -18.11
N ASP A 15 -25.69 16.79 -17.64
CA ASP A 15 -25.11 15.57 -17.04
C ASP A 15 -24.90 15.64 -15.52
N VAL A 16 -25.29 16.75 -14.88
CA VAL A 16 -25.15 16.92 -13.42
C VAL A 16 -26.32 16.27 -12.70
N PRO A 17 -26.09 15.32 -11.78
CA PRO A 17 -27.18 14.64 -11.06
C PRO A 17 -28.12 15.61 -10.37
N GLU A 18 -29.42 15.37 -10.42
CA GLU A 18 -30.48 16.20 -9.80
C GLU A 18 -30.15 16.54 -8.32
N GLN A 19 -29.71 15.56 -7.55
CA GLN A 19 -29.35 15.74 -6.15
C GLN A 19 -28.19 16.73 -5.96
N PHE A 20 -27.26 16.82 -6.88
CA PHE A 20 -26.20 17.82 -6.84
C PHE A 20 -26.77 19.24 -7.03
N ARG A 21 -27.65 19.41 -8.02
CA ARG A 21 -28.30 20.73 -8.28
C ARG A 21 -29.13 21.21 -7.07
N ILE A 22 -29.90 20.31 -6.46
CA ILE A 22 -30.67 20.62 -5.25
C ILE A 22 -29.76 21.11 -4.12
N ARG A 23 -28.65 20.39 -3.87
CA ARG A 23 -27.70 20.74 -2.80
C ARG A 23 -26.89 22.00 -3.12
N GLN A 24 -26.59 22.23 -4.37
CA GLN A 24 -25.99 23.47 -4.84
C GLN A 24 -26.94 24.65 -4.58
N GLY A 25 -28.23 24.53 -4.90
CA GLY A 25 -29.24 25.55 -4.59
C GLY A 25 -29.34 25.83 -3.08
N LYS A 26 -29.28 24.80 -2.21
CA LYS A 26 -29.22 25.00 -0.76
C LYS A 26 -27.97 25.78 -0.33
N ARG A 27 -26.81 25.47 -0.91
CA ARG A 27 -25.56 26.21 -0.66
C ARG A 27 -25.70 27.68 -1.05
N GLU A 28 -26.28 27.97 -2.20
CA GLU A 28 -26.51 29.35 -2.68
C GLU A 28 -27.47 30.10 -1.78
N ALA A 29 -28.54 29.44 -1.29
CA ALA A 29 -29.48 30.02 -0.33
C ALA A 29 -28.79 30.37 1.01
N LEU A 30 -27.98 29.48 1.56
CA LEU A 30 -27.16 29.74 2.75
C LEU A 30 -26.27 30.98 2.59
N LEU A 31 -25.58 31.11 1.48
CA LEU A 31 -24.73 32.27 1.19
C LEU A 31 -25.55 33.57 1.05
N ALA A 32 -26.72 33.51 0.42
CA ALA A 32 -27.62 34.65 0.28
C ALA A 32 -28.17 35.14 1.66
N GLU A 33 -28.31 34.24 2.63
CA GLU A 33 -28.67 34.53 4.02
C GLU A 33 -27.49 34.99 4.89
N GLY A 34 -26.28 35.09 4.32
CA GLY A 34 -25.06 35.45 5.05
C GLY A 34 -24.54 34.32 5.97
N LYS A 35 -25.00 33.07 5.77
CA LYS A 35 -24.50 31.89 6.46
C LYS A 35 -23.38 31.27 5.62
N ASP A 36 -22.21 31.01 6.21
CA ASP A 36 -21.10 30.37 5.52
C ASP A 36 -21.24 28.84 5.59
N PRO A 37 -21.47 28.15 4.46
CA PRO A 37 -21.56 26.69 4.43
C PRO A 37 -20.21 25.99 4.54
N TYR A 38 -19.09 26.73 4.56
CA TYR A 38 -17.71 26.22 4.66
C TYR A 38 -16.86 27.12 5.57
N PRO A 39 -17.23 27.31 6.83
CA PRO A 39 -16.52 28.18 7.76
C PRO A 39 -15.07 27.73 7.95
N VAL A 40 -14.16 28.68 8.18
CA VAL A 40 -12.74 28.41 8.44
C VAL A 40 -12.55 27.57 9.70
N SER A 41 -13.43 27.74 10.69
CA SER A 41 -13.39 27.00 11.95
C SER A 41 -14.77 26.90 12.60
N VAL A 42 -14.92 25.92 13.47
CA VAL A 42 -16.05 25.76 14.38
C VAL A 42 -15.51 25.52 15.79
N PRO A 43 -16.23 25.92 16.88
CA PRO A 43 -15.72 25.85 18.25
C PRO A 43 -15.83 24.43 18.84
N ARG A 44 -15.21 23.45 18.17
CA ARG A 44 -15.15 22.06 18.59
C ARG A 44 -14.33 21.92 19.88
N THR A 45 -14.88 21.29 20.91
CA THR A 45 -14.21 21.03 22.17
C THR A 45 -13.80 19.57 22.35
N HIS A 46 -14.61 18.62 21.85
CA HIS A 46 -14.40 17.18 22.03
C HIS A 46 -14.57 16.40 20.72
N SER A 47 -13.88 15.29 20.61
CA SER A 47 -14.17 14.27 19.61
C SER A 47 -15.36 13.40 20.05
N LEU A 48 -16.02 12.74 19.09
CA LEU A 48 -17.08 11.77 19.41
C LEU A 48 -16.50 10.58 20.19
N ALA A 49 -15.29 10.16 19.86
CA ALA A 49 -14.58 9.10 20.57
C ALA A 49 -14.28 9.46 22.03
N GLN A 50 -13.88 10.70 22.33
CA GLN A 50 -13.67 11.16 23.70
C GLN A 50 -14.96 11.10 24.53
N ILE A 51 -16.10 11.49 23.98
CA ILE A 51 -17.39 11.41 24.66
C ILE A 51 -17.77 9.95 24.88
N ARG A 52 -17.66 9.07 23.89
CA ARG A 52 -17.93 7.64 24.07
C ARG A 52 -17.05 7.00 25.15
N ALA A 53 -15.79 7.40 25.25
CA ALA A 53 -14.85 6.91 26.26
C ALA A 53 -15.13 7.44 27.64
N ALA A 54 -15.64 8.71 27.78
CA ALA A 54 -15.97 9.31 29.04
C ALA A 54 -17.30 8.76 29.66
N TYR A 55 -18.21 8.30 28.79
CA TYR A 55 -19.54 7.85 29.21
C TYR A 55 -19.87 6.47 28.61
N PRO A 56 -19.14 5.40 28.97
CA PRO A 56 -19.37 4.06 28.38
C PRO A 56 -20.71 3.45 28.81
N ASP A 57 -21.17 3.72 30.03
CA ASP A 57 -22.32 3.09 30.67
C ASP A 57 -23.28 4.14 31.33
N LEU A 58 -23.55 5.23 30.62
CA LEU A 58 -24.46 6.27 31.14
C LEU A 58 -25.90 5.72 31.21
N GLU A 59 -26.52 5.79 32.40
CA GLU A 59 -27.89 5.31 32.62
C GLU A 59 -28.89 5.99 31.67
N ALA A 60 -29.90 5.23 31.24
CA ALA A 60 -30.94 5.76 30.36
C ALA A 60 -31.72 6.93 31.04
N ASP A 61 -32.16 7.90 30.23
CA ASP A 61 -32.90 9.09 30.65
C ASP A 61 -32.14 9.97 31.68
N SER A 62 -30.81 10.03 31.56
CA SER A 62 -29.92 10.81 32.43
C SER A 62 -29.25 11.96 31.68
N ALA A 63 -28.98 13.03 32.42
CA ALA A 63 -28.25 14.22 31.98
C ALA A 63 -26.96 14.35 32.79
N THR A 64 -25.84 14.73 32.14
CA THR A 64 -24.54 14.81 32.80
C THR A 64 -24.23 16.22 33.34
N GLY A 65 -24.83 17.25 32.79
CA GLY A 65 -24.46 18.64 33.01
C GLY A 65 -23.24 19.09 32.16
N ASP A 66 -22.58 18.20 31.47
CA ASP A 66 -21.41 18.52 30.68
C ASP A 66 -21.78 19.04 29.28
N ILE A 67 -21.38 20.28 29.01
CA ILE A 67 -21.61 20.95 27.72
C ILE A 67 -20.43 20.77 26.81
N VAL A 68 -20.71 20.32 25.62
CA VAL A 68 -19.67 20.00 24.61
C VAL A 68 -20.00 20.64 23.26
N GLY A 69 -18.94 20.86 22.47
CA GLY A 69 -19.04 21.20 21.07
C GLY A 69 -18.42 20.06 20.25
N VAL A 70 -19.20 19.41 19.40
CA VAL A 70 -18.78 18.27 18.60
C VAL A 70 -18.96 18.50 17.10
N THR A 71 -18.19 17.81 16.28
CA THR A 71 -18.38 17.80 14.82
C THR A 71 -18.54 16.37 14.34
N GLY A 72 -19.33 16.19 13.29
CA GLY A 72 -19.45 14.88 12.65
C GLY A 72 -20.19 14.97 11.32
N ARG A 73 -19.97 13.97 10.48
CA ARG A 73 -20.73 13.79 9.24
C ARG A 73 -22.08 13.18 9.55
N VAL A 74 -23.14 13.79 9.05
CA VAL A 74 -24.50 13.26 9.19
C VAL A 74 -24.63 12.03 8.30
N VAL A 75 -24.67 10.84 8.91
CA VAL A 75 -24.81 9.55 8.19
C VAL A 75 -26.22 8.97 8.30
N PHE A 76 -27.00 9.45 9.25
CA PHE A 76 -28.42 9.13 9.40
C PHE A 76 -29.15 10.37 9.96
N ALA A 77 -30.37 10.61 9.48
CA ALA A 77 -31.25 11.66 10.01
C ALA A 77 -32.71 11.18 10.02
N ARG A 78 -33.40 11.51 11.10
CA ARG A 78 -34.84 11.31 11.25
C ARG A 78 -35.50 12.53 11.82
N ASN A 79 -36.40 13.15 11.06
CA ASN A 79 -37.15 14.31 11.45
C ASN A 79 -38.51 13.89 12.01
N SER A 80 -38.81 14.26 13.25
CA SER A 80 -39.99 13.84 13.97
C SER A 80 -40.68 15.06 14.61
N GLY A 81 -41.28 15.90 13.78
CA GLY A 81 -42.04 17.10 14.24
C GLY A 81 -41.16 18.09 15.02
N LYS A 82 -41.26 18.08 16.36
CA LYS A 82 -40.52 18.97 17.27
C LYS A 82 -39.14 18.48 17.68
N LEU A 83 -38.70 17.33 17.19
CA LEU A 83 -37.44 16.71 17.55
C LEU A 83 -36.84 16.02 16.30
N CYS A 84 -35.61 16.33 15.98
CA CYS A 84 -34.83 15.67 14.96
C CYS A 84 -33.69 14.87 15.60
N PHE A 85 -33.42 13.70 15.06
CA PHE A 85 -32.28 12.85 15.44
C PHE A 85 -31.32 12.77 14.27
N ALA A 86 -30.04 12.90 14.57
CA ALA A 86 -28.97 12.64 13.59
C ALA A 86 -27.92 11.72 14.18
N THR A 87 -27.39 10.80 13.40
CA THR A 87 -26.15 10.08 13.72
C THR A 87 -25.00 10.84 13.08
N LEU A 88 -24.12 11.34 13.91
CA LEU A 88 -22.88 11.99 13.51
C LEU A 88 -21.76 10.97 13.50
N GLN A 89 -20.97 10.95 12.44
CA GLN A 89 -19.81 10.07 12.30
C GLN A 89 -18.52 10.89 12.21
N GLU A 90 -17.53 10.53 13.02
CA GLU A 90 -16.20 11.11 13.02
C GLU A 90 -15.27 10.36 12.02
N GLY A 91 -14.09 10.92 11.75
CA GLY A 91 -13.14 10.36 10.81
C GLY A 91 -12.63 8.95 11.16
N ASP A 92 -12.65 8.58 12.42
CA ASP A 92 -12.33 7.23 12.88
C ASP A 92 -13.48 6.21 12.71
N GLY A 93 -14.66 6.68 12.34
CA GLY A 93 -15.87 5.88 12.24
C GLY A 93 -16.71 5.87 13.52
N THR A 94 -16.24 6.49 14.61
CA THR A 94 -17.03 6.65 15.83
C THR A 94 -18.29 7.43 15.54
N GLN A 95 -19.43 6.92 16.05
CA GLN A 95 -20.73 7.52 15.86
C GLN A 95 -21.32 7.97 17.20
N LEU A 96 -22.03 9.09 17.18
CA LEU A 96 -22.77 9.64 18.32
C LEU A 96 -24.09 10.23 17.84
N GLN A 97 -25.14 10.09 18.62
CA GLN A 97 -26.41 10.70 18.31
C GLN A 97 -26.42 12.20 18.68
N ALA A 98 -26.94 13.03 17.79
CA ALA A 98 -27.36 14.41 18.11
C ALA A 98 -28.88 14.50 18.14
N MET A 99 -29.41 15.19 19.14
CA MET A 99 -30.85 15.44 19.33
C MET A 99 -31.12 16.93 19.19
N ILE A 100 -31.77 17.33 18.09
CA ILE A 100 -32.07 18.72 17.76
C ILE A 100 -33.56 18.95 18.10
N SER A 101 -33.83 19.56 19.23
CA SER A 101 -35.19 19.74 19.73
C SER A 101 -35.67 21.19 19.62
N LEU A 102 -36.97 21.39 19.42
CA LEU A 102 -37.61 22.72 19.44
C LEU A 102 -37.32 23.48 20.72
N ALA A 103 -37.29 22.77 21.85
CA ALA A 103 -37.04 23.37 23.16
C ALA A 103 -35.57 23.81 23.33
N GLY A 104 -34.62 23.10 22.73
CA GLY A 104 -33.19 23.42 22.81
C GLY A 104 -32.77 24.53 21.85
N VAL A 105 -33.03 24.35 20.54
CA VAL A 105 -32.50 25.25 19.52
C VAL A 105 -33.47 26.35 19.06
N GLY A 106 -34.75 26.28 19.41
CA GLY A 106 -35.78 27.20 18.93
C GLY A 106 -36.38 26.82 17.59
N ALA A 107 -37.43 27.53 17.18
CA ALA A 107 -38.22 27.18 15.99
C ALA A 107 -37.44 27.39 14.69
N ASP A 108 -36.78 28.51 14.54
CA ASP A 108 -36.07 28.88 13.32
C ASP A 108 -34.88 27.95 13.06
N ALA A 109 -34.07 27.66 14.09
CA ALA A 109 -32.92 26.76 13.97
C ALA A 109 -33.34 25.27 13.73
N LEU A 110 -34.49 24.85 14.28
CA LEU A 110 -35.03 23.52 14.02
C LEU A 110 -35.55 23.40 12.59
N GLU A 111 -36.19 24.44 12.05
CA GLU A 111 -36.66 24.42 10.68
C GLU A 111 -35.48 24.51 9.68
N ALA A 112 -34.47 25.33 9.98
CA ALA A 112 -33.22 25.38 9.25
C ALA A 112 -32.54 24.01 9.21
N TRP A 113 -32.46 23.29 10.33
CA TRP A 113 -31.94 21.94 10.37
C TRP A 113 -32.63 21.00 9.35
N LYS A 114 -33.97 21.06 9.30
CA LYS A 114 -34.74 20.15 8.42
C LYS A 114 -34.61 20.46 6.94
N THR A 115 -34.39 21.74 6.60
CA THR A 115 -34.38 22.23 5.23
C THR A 115 -32.98 22.33 4.64
N GLU A 116 -31.99 22.69 5.46
CA GLU A 116 -30.61 22.95 5.02
C GLU A 116 -29.71 21.73 5.11
N VAL A 117 -29.91 20.86 6.15
CA VAL A 117 -29.00 19.72 6.39
C VAL A 117 -29.39 18.49 5.59
N ASP A 118 -28.43 17.90 4.92
CA ASP A 118 -28.55 16.67 4.15
C ASP A 118 -27.62 15.57 4.68
N LEU A 119 -27.91 14.31 4.35
CA LEU A 119 -26.98 13.20 4.59
C LEU A 119 -25.67 13.45 3.85
N GLY A 120 -24.56 13.33 4.57
CA GLY A 120 -23.23 13.61 4.08
C GLY A 120 -22.66 14.96 4.49
N ASP A 121 -23.50 15.92 4.94
CA ASP A 121 -23.02 17.19 5.49
C ASP A 121 -22.19 16.96 6.76
N ILE A 122 -21.20 17.80 6.99
CA ILE A 122 -20.52 17.87 8.27
C ILE A 122 -21.12 19.04 9.04
N VAL A 123 -21.55 18.76 10.26
CA VAL A 123 -22.15 19.76 11.15
C VAL A 123 -21.37 19.88 12.45
N PHE A 124 -21.42 21.04 13.03
CA PHE A 124 -21.07 21.31 14.42
C PHE A 124 -22.34 21.33 15.27
N VAL A 125 -22.32 20.67 16.41
CA VAL A 125 -23.41 20.63 17.37
C VAL A 125 -22.85 20.98 18.75
N HIS A 126 -23.48 21.96 19.41
CA HIS A 126 -23.18 22.33 20.77
C HIS A 126 -24.36 21.91 21.67
N GLY A 127 -24.09 21.42 22.87
CA GLY A 127 -25.12 21.01 23.79
C GLY A 127 -24.65 20.08 24.89
N GLU A 128 -25.60 19.62 25.70
CA GLU A 128 -25.35 18.75 26.84
C GLU A 128 -25.21 17.28 26.44
N VAL A 129 -24.25 16.58 27.04
CA VAL A 129 -24.11 15.11 26.91
C VAL A 129 -25.19 14.46 27.77
N ILE A 130 -26.05 13.65 27.16
CA ILE A 130 -27.15 12.94 27.82
C ILE A 130 -27.21 11.48 27.36
N SER A 131 -27.92 10.66 28.14
CA SER A 131 -28.46 9.40 27.65
C SER A 131 -29.95 9.59 27.33
N SER A 132 -30.34 9.23 26.11
CA SER A 132 -31.74 9.33 25.70
C SER A 132 -32.62 8.37 26.51
N ARG A 133 -33.95 8.54 26.45
CA ARG A 133 -34.90 7.63 27.12
C ARG A 133 -34.76 6.16 26.76
N ARG A 134 -34.10 5.87 25.63
CA ARG A 134 -33.81 4.51 25.16
C ARG A 134 -32.37 4.05 25.46
N GLY A 135 -31.60 4.86 26.21
CA GLY A 135 -30.21 4.53 26.57
C GLY A 135 -29.18 4.89 25.49
N GLU A 136 -29.53 5.64 24.44
CA GLU A 136 -28.52 6.04 23.43
C GLU A 136 -27.81 7.31 23.89
N LEU A 137 -26.48 7.23 24.00
CA LEU A 137 -25.61 8.36 24.32
C LEU A 137 -25.73 9.44 23.23
N SER A 138 -26.02 10.66 23.63
CA SER A 138 -26.43 11.73 22.72
C SER A 138 -25.88 13.07 23.15
N VAL A 139 -25.79 14.02 22.22
CA VAL A 139 -25.68 15.43 22.51
C VAL A 139 -27.07 16.07 22.31
N LEU A 140 -27.67 16.61 23.39
CA LEU A 140 -28.91 17.39 23.32
C LEU A 140 -28.54 18.81 22.91
N ALA A 141 -28.81 19.17 21.67
CA ALA A 141 -28.37 20.40 21.08
C ALA A 141 -29.12 21.64 21.65
N ASP A 142 -28.36 22.66 22.03
CA ASP A 142 -28.81 24.03 22.22
C ASP A 142 -28.42 24.95 21.06
N ALA A 143 -27.41 24.54 20.26
CA ALA A 143 -27.03 25.21 19.01
C ALA A 143 -26.44 24.21 18.00
N TRP A 144 -26.49 24.57 16.71
CA TRP A 144 -25.82 23.88 15.63
C TRP A 144 -25.39 24.85 14.54
N GLN A 145 -24.42 24.41 13.73
CA GLN A 145 -23.90 25.17 12.59
C GLN A 145 -23.46 24.22 11.47
N MET A 146 -23.64 24.63 10.21
CA MET A 146 -23.01 23.94 9.08
C MET A 146 -21.49 24.10 9.19
N ALA A 147 -20.77 23.00 9.12
CA ALA A 147 -19.31 22.99 9.09
C ALA A 147 -18.75 22.67 7.68
N SER A 148 -19.48 21.86 6.90
CA SER A 148 -19.17 21.65 5.49
C SER A 148 -20.36 21.05 4.75
N LYS A 149 -20.89 21.76 3.76
CA LYS A 149 -22.01 21.32 2.93
C LYS A 149 -21.57 20.30 1.89
N ALA A 150 -22.17 19.12 1.91
CA ALA A 150 -21.94 18.07 0.91
C ALA A 150 -22.79 18.33 -0.35
N LEU A 151 -22.16 18.52 -1.49
CA LEU A 151 -22.87 18.69 -2.75
C LEU A 151 -23.24 17.37 -3.42
N ARG A 152 -22.54 16.27 -3.10
CA ARG A 152 -22.85 14.93 -3.60
C ARG A 152 -23.47 14.07 -2.52
N PRO A 153 -24.55 13.31 -2.83
CA PRO A 153 -25.11 12.36 -1.88
C PRO A 153 -24.13 11.23 -1.58
N LEU A 154 -24.17 10.70 -0.36
CA LEU A 154 -23.50 9.44 -0.04
C LEU A 154 -24.19 8.29 -0.79
N PRO A 155 -23.45 7.21 -1.13
CA PRO A 155 -24.06 5.99 -1.63
C PRO A 155 -25.16 5.49 -0.71
N VAL A 156 -26.21 4.92 -1.28
CA VAL A 156 -27.33 4.36 -0.52
C VAL A 156 -26.83 3.20 0.34
N ALA A 157 -27.12 3.23 1.63
CA ALA A 157 -26.61 2.30 2.66
C ALA A 157 -26.87 0.80 2.36
N HIS A 158 -27.82 0.48 1.47
CA HIS A 158 -28.20 -0.89 1.12
C HIS A 158 -27.64 -1.36 -0.23
N LYS A 159 -26.86 -0.54 -0.93
CA LYS A 159 -26.23 -0.91 -2.20
C LYS A 159 -24.72 -0.89 -2.01
N GLU A 160 -24.12 -2.08 -2.03
CA GLU A 160 -22.67 -2.19 -1.98
C GLU A 160 -22.03 -1.48 -3.17
N MET A 161 -20.94 -0.77 -2.90
CA MET A 161 -20.11 -0.20 -3.95
C MET A 161 -19.37 -1.34 -4.68
N SER A 162 -19.36 -1.29 -6.02
CA SER A 162 -18.51 -2.19 -6.79
C SER A 162 -17.03 -1.99 -6.44
N GLU A 163 -16.20 -3.00 -6.67
CA GLU A 163 -14.74 -2.91 -6.45
C GLU A 163 -14.14 -1.72 -7.21
N GLU A 164 -14.49 -1.56 -8.47
CA GLU A 164 -14.05 -0.43 -9.29
C GLU A 164 -14.44 0.92 -8.69
N SER A 165 -15.68 1.06 -8.18
CA SER A 165 -16.13 2.29 -7.51
C SER A 165 -15.38 2.53 -6.21
N ARG A 166 -15.09 1.49 -5.42
CA ARG A 166 -14.30 1.58 -4.17
C ARG A 166 -12.88 2.07 -4.42
N VAL A 167 -12.26 1.57 -5.49
CA VAL A 167 -10.90 1.95 -5.87
C VAL A 167 -10.86 3.40 -6.40
N ARG A 168 -11.77 3.77 -7.31
CA ARG A 168 -11.83 5.12 -7.91
C ARG A 168 -12.27 6.20 -6.95
N GLN A 169 -13.19 5.89 -6.05
CA GLN A 169 -13.75 6.82 -5.08
C GLN A 169 -13.36 6.40 -3.64
N ARG A 170 -12.09 6.13 -3.41
CA ARG A 170 -11.58 5.68 -2.11
C ARG A 170 -12.00 6.59 -0.96
N TYR A 171 -12.10 7.90 -1.18
CA TYR A 171 -12.59 8.84 -0.19
C TYR A 171 -14.06 8.58 0.21
N VAL A 172 -14.89 8.12 -0.73
CA VAL A 172 -16.28 7.68 -0.42
C VAL A 172 -16.26 6.35 0.32
N ASP A 173 -15.47 5.39 -0.15
CA ASP A 173 -15.28 4.08 0.49
C ASP A 173 -14.85 4.23 1.97
N LEU A 174 -13.92 5.13 2.25
CA LEU A 174 -13.49 5.47 3.62
C LEU A 174 -14.62 6.09 4.48
N ILE A 175 -15.54 6.86 3.88
CA ILE A 175 -16.69 7.42 4.60
C ILE A 175 -17.69 6.33 4.98
N VAL A 176 -18.04 5.46 4.03
CA VAL A 176 -19.21 4.58 4.20
C VAL A 176 -18.86 3.18 4.72
N ARG A 177 -17.63 2.69 4.49
CA ARG A 177 -17.25 1.31 4.79
C ARG A 177 -16.23 1.20 5.93
N PRO A 178 -16.58 0.57 7.08
CA PRO A 178 -15.65 0.36 8.20
C PRO A 178 -14.37 -0.38 7.79
N GLN A 179 -14.48 -1.41 6.96
CA GLN A 179 -13.35 -2.22 6.48
C GLN A 179 -12.30 -1.38 5.74
N ALA A 180 -12.74 -0.41 4.90
CA ALA A 180 -11.82 0.49 4.21
C ALA A 180 -10.96 1.32 5.20
N ARG A 181 -11.58 1.81 6.28
CA ARG A 181 -10.87 2.52 7.35
C ARG A 181 -9.92 1.61 8.12
N THR A 182 -10.33 0.38 8.40
CA THR A 182 -9.49 -0.62 9.07
C THR A 182 -8.24 -0.89 8.25
N VAL A 183 -8.37 -1.20 6.96
CA VAL A 183 -7.24 -1.48 6.06
C VAL A 183 -6.30 -0.27 5.96
N ALA A 184 -6.84 0.95 5.82
CA ALA A 184 -6.03 2.16 5.80
C ALA A 184 -5.20 2.34 7.09
N ARG A 185 -5.77 2.04 8.25
CA ARG A 185 -5.08 2.09 9.54
C ARG A 185 -4.06 0.98 9.72
N GLN A 186 -4.39 -0.23 9.28
CA GLN A 186 -3.45 -1.34 9.27
C GLN A 186 -2.22 -0.99 8.43
N ARG A 187 -2.39 -0.39 7.24
CA ARG A 187 -1.26 0.08 6.43
C ARG A 187 -0.38 1.07 7.20
N ILE A 188 -0.98 2.06 7.87
CA ILE A 188 -0.26 3.04 8.68
C ILE A 188 0.49 2.36 9.83
N ALA A 189 -0.14 1.40 10.49
CA ALA A 189 0.45 0.64 11.59
C ALA A 189 1.61 -0.25 11.11
N VAL A 190 1.45 -0.95 9.98
CA VAL A 190 2.50 -1.80 9.36
C VAL A 190 3.74 -0.96 9.02
N VAL A 191 3.57 0.18 8.35
CA VAL A 191 4.70 1.06 8.01
C VAL A 191 5.42 1.57 9.26
N ARG A 192 4.68 1.90 10.31
CA ARG A 192 5.27 2.31 11.60
C ARG A 192 6.01 1.15 12.26
N ALA A 193 5.41 -0.03 12.31
CA ALA A 193 5.99 -1.22 12.92
C ALA A 193 7.28 -1.66 12.21
N LEU A 194 7.34 -1.58 10.87
CA LEU A 194 8.55 -1.84 10.10
C LEU A 194 9.70 -0.91 10.53
N ARG A 195 9.43 0.40 10.60
CA ARG A 195 10.45 1.37 11.08
C ARG A 195 10.91 1.06 12.49
N ASN A 196 9.98 0.82 13.40
CA ASN A 196 10.30 0.48 14.78
C ASN A 196 11.15 -0.78 14.91
N ALA A 197 10.80 -1.83 14.16
CA ALA A 197 11.53 -3.11 14.17
C ALA A 197 12.97 -2.98 13.67
N LEU A 198 13.19 -2.16 12.65
CA LEU A 198 14.52 -1.91 12.08
C LEU A 198 15.37 -0.96 12.97
N ASP A 199 14.75 0.09 13.51
CA ASP A 199 15.40 1.01 14.45
C ASP A 199 15.92 0.27 15.68
N ARG A 200 15.09 -0.64 16.28
CA ARG A 200 15.52 -1.49 17.40
C ARG A 200 16.72 -2.40 17.07
N ARG A 201 16.92 -2.73 15.80
CA ARG A 201 18.06 -3.52 15.30
C ARG A 201 19.27 -2.67 14.90
N GLY A 202 19.19 -1.34 15.07
CA GLY A 202 20.24 -0.40 14.77
C GLY A 202 20.40 -0.07 13.28
N PHE A 203 19.38 -0.29 12.47
CA PHE A 203 19.35 0.18 11.09
C PHE A 203 19.05 1.67 11.03
N LEU A 204 19.75 2.38 10.16
CA LEU A 204 19.58 3.81 9.89
C LEU A 204 18.65 3.98 8.68
N GLU A 205 17.57 4.73 8.82
CA GLU A 205 16.73 5.11 7.68
C GLU A 205 17.45 6.17 6.85
N VAL A 206 17.60 5.92 5.56
CA VAL A 206 18.22 6.85 4.61
C VAL A 206 17.27 7.13 3.45
N GLU A 207 17.54 8.24 2.74
CA GLU A 207 16.83 8.61 1.52
C GLU A 207 17.84 8.67 0.37
N THR A 208 17.52 7.99 -0.73
CA THR A 208 18.32 7.97 -1.94
C THR A 208 17.52 8.52 -3.13
N PRO A 209 18.18 8.90 -4.25
CA PRO A 209 17.49 9.55 -5.36
C PRO A 209 16.37 8.71 -5.98
N MET A 210 15.18 9.31 -6.16
CA MET A 210 14.10 8.74 -6.98
C MET A 210 14.30 8.99 -8.46
N LEU A 211 14.92 10.12 -8.84
CA LEU A 211 15.33 10.43 -10.20
C LEU A 211 16.79 10.03 -10.36
N GLN A 212 17.06 9.16 -11.31
CA GLN A 212 18.39 8.58 -11.53
C GLN A 212 18.84 8.83 -12.97
N THR A 213 20.13 8.96 -13.18
CA THR A 213 20.73 9.08 -14.53
C THR A 213 20.85 7.74 -15.25
N LEU A 214 20.83 6.64 -14.48
CA LEU A 214 20.78 5.26 -14.98
C LEU A 214 19.75 4.48 -14.16
N ALA A 215 18.99 3.62 -14.81
CA ALA A 215 18.14 2.65 -14.14
C ALA A 215 18.95 1.39 -13.81
N GLY A 216 18.87 0.91 -12.58
CA GLY A 216 19.60 -0.28 -12.13
C GLY A 216 19.13 -0.77 -10.76
N GLY A 217 19.69 -1.89 -10.29
CA GLY A 217 19.37 -2.51 -9.02
C GLY A 217 18.19 -3.51 -9.08
N ALA A 218 17.60 -3.72 -10.24
CA ALA A 218 16.57 -4.74 -10.48
C ALA A 218 16.49 -5.06 -11.98
N ALA A 219 15.87 -6.19 -12.34
CA ALA A 219 15.45 -6.49 -13.69
C ALA A 219 14.03 -5.96 -13.88
N ALA A 220 13.86 -4.78 -14.47
CA ALA A 220 12.56 -4.15 -14.70
C ALA A 220 12.66 -3.01 -15.71
N ARG A 221 11.56 -2.72 -16.41
CA ARG A 221 11.48 -1.62 -17.35
C ARG A 221 11.26 -0.28 -16.63
N PRO A 222 12.12 0.75 -16.82
CA PRO A 222 11.97 2.05 -16.16
C PRO A 222 10.94 2.95 -16.83
N PHE A 223 10.43 3.94 -16.07
CA PHE A 223 9.80 5.14 -16.62
C PHE A 223 10.88 6.18 -16.93
N VAL A 224 10.79 6.81 -18.09
CA VAL A 224 11.70 7.86 -18.54
C VAL A 224 11.03 9.22 -18.41
N THR A 225 11.78 10.22 -17.96
CA THR A 225 11.37 11.63 -17.92
C THR A 225 12.53 12.51 -18.37
N HIS A 226 12.26 13.80 -18.64
CA HIS A 226 13.28 14.75 -19.10
C HIS A 226 13.44 15.91 -18.12
N SER A 227 14.67 16.26 -17.77
CA SER A 227 15.00 17.44 -16.98
C SER A 227 15.35 18.61 -17.88
N ASN A 228 14.47 19.59 -18.00
CA ASN A 228 14.73 20.80 -18.81
C ASN A 228 15.94 21.61 -18.32
N ALA A 229 16.23 21.58 -17.02
CA ALA A 229 17.36 22.33 -16.43
C ALA A 229 18.72 21.68 -16.72
N LEU A 230 18.73 20.36 -16.83
CA LEU A 230 19.95 19.58 -17.11
C LEU A 230 20.08 19.23 -18.60
N ASP A 231 19.01 19.44 -19.37
CA ASP A 231 18.87 18.98 -20.78
C ASP A 231 19.24 17.50 -20.92
N ALA A 232 18.69 16.67 -20.03
CA ALA A 232 19.01 15.25 -19.94
C ALA A 232 17.80 14.40 -19.58
N ASP A 233 17.76 13.19 -20.11
CA ASP A 233 16.77 12.19 -19.73
C ASP A 233 17.15 11.60 -18.38
N LEU A 234 16.15 11.40 -17.52
CA LEU A 234 16.24 10.79 -16.22
C LEU A 234 15.26 9.62 -16.14
N TYR A 235 15.55 8.72 -15.24
CA TYR A 235 14.73 7.54 -14.98
C TYR A 235 14.11 7.64 -13.59
N LEU A 236 12.83 7.29 -13.45
CA LEU A 236 12.28 6.97 -12.15
C LEU A 236 12.88 5.64 -11.68
N ARG A 237 13.39 5.59 -10.46
CA ARG A 237 14.10 4.41 -9.94
C ARG A 237 13.23 3.16 -9.99
N ILE A 238 13.83 2.05 -10.38
CA ILE A 238 13.24 0.71 -10.28
C ILE A 238 13.59 0.02 -8.97
N ALA A 239 14.70 0.42 -8.33
CA ALA A 239 15.18 0.02 -7.02
C ALA A 239 16.19 1.04 -6.46
N PRO A 240 16.37 1.20 -5.14
CA PRO A 240 17.41 2.02 -4.51
C PRO A 240 18.73 1.26 -4.28
N GLU A 241 18.81 -0.03 -4.59
CA GLU A 241 19.87 -0.99 -4.26
C GLU A 241 21.28 -0.44 -4.44
N LEU A 242 21.61 0.07 -5.65
CA LEU A 242 22.97 0.53 -5.95
C LEU A 242 23.38 1.75 -5.10
N PHE A 243 22.43 2.58 -4.70
CA PHE A 243 22.69 3.72 -3.80
C PHE A 243 22.83 3.28 -2.34
N LEU A 244 22.02 2.30 -1.89
CA LEU A 244 22.13 1.76 -0.53
C LEU A 244 23.45 1.01 -0.33
N LYS A 245 23.91 0.27 -1.33
CA LYS A 245 25.25 -0.35 -1.34
C LYS A 245 26.37 0.71 -1.26
N ARG A 246 26.23 1.85 -1.94
CA ARG A 246 27.16 2.98 -1.81
C ARG A 246 27.19 3.58 -0.38
N CYS A 247 26.04 3.60 0.31
CA CYS A 247 25.98 3.98 1.73
C CYS A 247 26.80 3.01 2.60
N VAL A 248 26.72 1.71 2.33
CA VAL A 248 27.52 0.70 3.04
C VAL A 248 29.01 0.86 2.75
N VAL A 249 29.41 1.09 1.50
CA VAL A 249 30.79 1.43 1.14
C VAL A 249 31.28 2.67 1.90
N GLY A 250 30.40 3.66 2.08
CA GLY A 250 30.67 4.88 2.83
C GLY A 250 30.75 4.71 4.36
N GLY A 251 30.54 3.47 4.88
CA GLY A 251 30.66 3.16 6.30
C GLY A 251 29.35 3.17 7.09
N LEU A 252 28.20 3.32 6.45
CA LEU A 252 26.89 3.11 7.08
C LEU A 252 26.58 1.62 7.09
N GLU A 253 27.00 0.91 8.15
CA GLU A 253 27.01 -0.56 8.20
C GLU A 253 25.62 -1.21 8.19
N LYS A 254 24.57 -0.49 8.62
CA LYS A 254 23.19 -0.95 8.61
C LYS A 254 22.28 0.18 8.13
N VAL A 255 21.74 0.05 6.94
CA VAL A 255 20.85 1.04 6.33
C VAL A 255 19.56 0.41 5.85
N PHE A 256 18.49 1.19 5.86
CA PHE A 256 17.26 0.82 5.18
C PHE A 256 16.60 2.04 4.54
N GLU A 257 15.77 1.78 3.55
CA GLU A 257 14.89 2.78 2.95
C GLU A 257 13.49 2.19 2.76
N LEU A 258 12.48 2.85 3.35
CA LEU A 258 11.08 2.65 3.01
C LEU A 258 10.73 3.63 1.90
N ASN A 259 10.48 3.11 0.70
CA ASN A 259 10.51 3.91 -0.51
C ASN A 259 9.38 3.63 -1.49
N ARG A 260 9.35 4.42 -2.57
CA ARG A 260 8.55 4.19 -3.76
C ARG A 260 9.47 3.81 -4.91
N ASN A 261 9.12 2.71 -5.58
CA ASN A 261 9.74 2.28 -6.81
C ASN A 261 8.72 2.29 -7.95
N PHE A 262 9.23 2.38 -9.16
CA PHE A 262 8.44 2.57 -10.37
C PHE A 262 8.90 1.59 -11.43
N ARG A 263 8.02 0.67 -11.85
CA ARG A 263 8.29 -0.30 -12.91
C ARG A 263 7.24 -0.15 -14.00
N ASN A 264 7.67 0.12 -15.23
CA ASN A 264 6.79 0.37 -16.36
C ASN A 264 6.28 -0.95 -16.97
N GLU A 265 5.56 -1.68 -16.14
CA GLU A 265 5.00 -3.00 -16.41
C GLU A 265 3.48 -2.98 -16.28
N GLY A 266 2.83 -4.15 -16.40
CA GLY A 266 1.40 -4.30 -16.25
C GLY A 266 0.90 -3.97 -14.83
N ALA A 267 -0.40 -3.66 -14.73
CA ALA A 267 -1.08 -3.52 -13.44
C ALA A 267 -2.18 -4.60 -13.34
N ASP A 268 -2.07 -5.47 -12.34
CA ASP A 268 -2.99 -6.58 -12.08
C ASP A 268 -3.39 -6.65 -10.59
N SER A 269 -3.76 -7.83 -10.11
CA SER A 269 -4.15 -8.05 -8.71
C SER A 269 -2.97 -8.06 -7.73
N THR A 270 -1.74 -8.25 -8.22
CA THR A 270 -0.51 -8.41 -7.45
C THR A 270 0.57 -7.39 -7.81
N HIS A 271 0.42 -6.67 -8.92
CA HIS A 271 1.37 -5.70 -9.45
C HIS A 271 0.77 -4.31 -9.61
N SER A 272 1.59 -3.30 -9.30
CA SER A 272 1.30 -1.88 -9.54
C SER A 272 2.55 -1.21 -10.11
N PRO A 273 2.40 -0.33 -11.14
CA PRO A 273 3.56 0.38 -11.71
C PRO A 273 4.27 1.30 -10.71
N GLU A 274 3.59 1.72 -9.67
CA GLU A 274 4.14 2.42 -8.51
C GLU A 274 3.78 1.62 -7.26
N PHE A 275 4.78 1.25 -6.46
CA PHE A 275 4.60 0.43 -5.27
C PHE A 275 5.55 0.83 -4.15
N SER A 276 5.20 0.43 -2.92
CA SER A 276 6.04 0.63 -1.73
C SER A 276 6.93 -0.58 -1.51
N MET A 277 8.20 -0.31 -1.27
CA MET A 277 9.21 -1.32 -0.97
C MET A 277 10.00 -0.93 0.28
N LEU A 278 10.44 -1.93 1.03
CA LEU A 278 11.46 -1.82 2.05
C LEU A 278 12.72 -2.49 1.50
N GLU A 279 13.83 -1.77 1.49
CA GLU A 279 15.15 -2.37 1.27
C GLU A 279 16.05 -2.16 2.47
N THR A 280 16.83 -3.18 2.83
CA THR A 280 17.78 -3.15 3.94
C THR A 280 19.13 -3.70 3.49
N TYR A 281 20.21 -3.10 3.96
CA TYR A 281 21.57 -3.57 3.73
C TYR A 281 22.34 -3.57 5.04
N GLN A 282 23.00 -4.70 5.33
CA GLN A 282 23.78 -4.90 6.54
C GLN A 282 25.15 -5.45 6.21
N ALA A 283 26.20 -4.70 6.56
CA ALA A 283 27.58 -5.18 6.53
C ALA A 283 27.78 -6.33 7.53
N TRP A 284 28.71 -7.23 7.20
CA TRP A 284 29.13 -8.37 8.03
C TRP A 284 28.04 -9.42 8.25
N GLY A 285 26.98 -9.42 7.43
CA GLY A 285 25.93 -10.42 7.43
C GLY A 285 25.93 -11.28 6.17
N THR A 286 25.22 -12.40 6.24
CA THR A 286 24.97 -13.35 5.14
C THR A 286 23.48 -13.41 4.80
N TYR A 287 23.13 -14.08 3.69
CA TYR A 287 21.72 -14.31 3.33
C TYR A 287 20.96 -15.12 4.40
N ASP A 288 21.64 -15.97 5.17
CA ASP A 288 21.02 -16.70 6.28
C ASP A 288 20.63 -15.75 7.42
N ASP A 289 21.52 -14.77 7.75
CA ASP A 289 21.24 -13.77 8.78
C ASP A 289 20.05 -12.89 8.36
N SER A 290 19.99 -12.47 7.10
CA SER A 290 18.89 -11.65 6.61
C SER A 290 17.56 -12.41 6.56
N ALA A 291 17.55 -13.72 6.28
CA ALA A 291 16.33 -14.53 6.35
C ALA A 291 15.75 -14.55 7.77
N ILE A 292 16.60 -14.74 8.80
CA ILE A 292 16.19 -14.69 10.21
C ILE A 292 15.61 -13.32 10.56
N VAL A 293 16.32 -12.24 10.22
CA VAL A 293 15.87 -10.87 10.50
C VAL A 293 14.55 -10.56 9.80
N THR A 294 14.39 -10.98 8.53
CA THR A 294 13.16 -10.77 7.76
C THR A 294 11.96 -11.46 8.40
N ARG A 295 12.11 -12.74 8.81
CA ARG A 295 11.06 -13.46 9.53
C ARG A 295 10.69 -12.74 10.83
N GLU A 296 11.66 -12.41 11.67
CA GLU A 296 11.42 -11.73 12.94
C GLU A 296 10.73 -10.38 12.75
N VAL A 297 11.16 -9.57 11.77
CA VAL A 297 10.53 -8.28 11.45
C VAL A 297 9.08 -8.47 11.04
N ILE A 298 8.77 -9.45 10.17
CA ILE A 298 7.38 -9.72 9.74
C ILE A 298 6.52 -10.16 10.93
N GLN A 299 7.04 -11.02 11.80
CA GLN A 299 6.33 -11.47 13.00
C GLN A 299 6.08 -10.31 13.98
N GLU A 300 7.06 -9.45 14.23
CA GLU A 300 6.88 -8.25 15.06
C GLU A 300 5.87 -7.27 14.44
N VAL A 301 5.88 -7.11 13.13
CA VAL A 301 4.89 -6.28 12.41
C VAL A 301 3.48 -6.85 12.55
N ALA A 302 3.32 -8.18 12.47
CA ALA A 302 2.03 -8.82 12.70
C ALA A 302 1.52 -8.57 14.13
N ASP A 303 2.40 -8.70 15.14
CA ASP A 303 2.08 -8.42 16.53
C ASP A 303 1.70 -6.94 16.75
N GLU A 304 2.49 -5.98 16.26
CA GLU A 304 2.28 -4.55 16.49
C GLU A 304 1.11 -3.96 15.68
N ALA A 305 0.91 -4.39 14.43
CA ALA A 305 -0.04 -3.78 13.50
C ALA A 305 -1.38 -4.51 13.42
N ILE A 306 -1.37 -5.84 13.60
CA ILE A 306 -2.56 -6.70 13.50
C ILE A 306 -2.99 -7.19 14.88
N GLY A 307 -2.04 -7.35 15.81
CA GLY A 307 -2.26 -7.86 17.17
C GLY A 307 -2.17 -9.37 17.29
N THR A 308 -1.78 -10.07 16.24
CA THR A 308 -1.63 -11.53 16.22
C THR A 308 -0.79 -11.98 15.03
N ARG A 309 -0.04 -13.08 15.21
CA ARG A 309 0.66 -13.80 14.13
C ARG A 309 -0.25 -14.79 13.42
N GLN A 310 -1.37 -15.15 14.02
CA GLN A 310 -2.41 -15.98 13.39
C GLN A 310 -3.45 -15.05 12.72
N VAL A 311 -3.18 -14.70 11.47
CA VAL A 311 -3.90 -13.69 10.72
C VAL A 311 -5.22 -14.23 10.19
N PRO A 312 -6.38 -13.70 10.61
CA PRO A 312 -7.66 -14.10 10.05
C PRO A 312 -7.84 -13.50 8.64
N LEU A 313 -8.08 -14.35 7.65
CA LEU A 313 -8.33 -13.95 6.28
C LEU A 313 -9.84 -13.74 6.02
N PRO A 314 -10.20 -12.99 4.95
CA PRO A 314 -11.60 -12.70 4.62
C PRO A 314 -12.49 -13.93 4.37
N ASP A 315 -11.91 -15.06 3.93
CA ASP A 315 -12.59 -16.33 3.71
C ASP A 315 -12.80 -17.16 4.99
N GLY A 316 -12.32 -16.65 6.13
CA GLY A 316 -12.40 -17.30 7.44
C GLY A 316 -11.26 -18.27 7.75
N THR A 317 -10.30 -18.44 6.86
CA THR A 317 -9.08 -19.20 7.14
C THR A 317 -8.15 -18.42 8.05
N ILE A 318 -7.28 -19.13 8.78
CA ILE A 318 -6.22 -18.52 9.60
C ILE A 318 -4.89 -18.74 8.89
N TYR A 319 -4.18 -17.66 8.62
CA TYR A 319 -2.83 -17.71 8.09
C TYR A 319 -1.83 -17.57 9.24
N ASP A 320 -1.02 -18.60 9.45
CA ASP A 320 -0.10 -18.68 10.58
C ASP A 320 1.29 -18.18 10.18
N LEU A 321 1.74 -17.11 10.85
CA LEU A 321 3.07 -16.52 10.71
C LEU A 321 3.98 -16.86 11.89
N ASP A 322 3.52 -17.69 12.86
CA ASP A 322 4.30 -18.00 14.04
C ASP A 322 5.36 -19.09 13.77
N GLY A 323 6.29 -19.24 14.71
CA GLY A 323 7.33 -20.27 14.68
C GLY A 323 8.44 -20.03 13.65
N GLU A 324 9.14 -21.10 13.35
CA GLU A 324 10.19 -21.17 12.33
C GLU A 324 9.57 -21.46 10.96
N TRP A 325 10.13 -20.86 9.92
CA TRP A 325 9.67 -21.06 8.55
C TRP A 325 10.60 -22.03 7.81
N PRO A 326 10.04 -22.98 7.04
CA PRO A 326 10.85 -23.94 6.28
C PRO A 326 11.70 -23.23 5.22
N SER A 327 12.81 -23.89 4.86
CA SER A 327 13.64 -23.53 3.72
C SER A 327 13.66 -24.68 2.71
N LEU A 328 13.52 -24.36 1.42
CA LEU A 328 13.68 -25.26 0.29
C LEU A 328 14.85 -24.78 -0.56
N GLU A 329 15.68 -25.69 -1.03
CA GLU A 329 16.69 -25.39 -2.06
C GLU A 329 16.06 -25.56 -3.43
N MET A 330 16.31 -24.62 -4.36
CA MET A 330 15.63 -24.58 -5.66
C MET A 330 15.82 -25.86 -6.47
N TYR A 331 17.04 -26.27 -6.73
CA TYR A 331 17.32 -27.46 -7.54
C TYR A 331 16.85 -28.78 -6.91
N PRO A 332 17.09 -29.04 -5.62
CA PRO A 332 16.57 -30.24 -4.94
C PRO A 332 15.04 -30.32 -4.93
N SER A 333 14.35 -29.20 -4.64
CA SER A 333 12.87 -29.19 -4.62
C SER A 333 12.26 -29.35 -6.02
N LEU A 334 12.89 -28.77 -7.05
CA LEU A 334 12.51 -29.01 -8.45
C LEU A 334 12.71 -30.48 -8.85
N SER A 335 13.83 -31.07 -8.45
CA SER A 335 14.12 -32.48 -8.72
C SER A 335 13.09 -33.41 -8.08
N GLU A 336 12.71 -33.13 -6.83
CA GLU A 336 11.66 -33.87 -6.13
C GLU A 336 10.30 -33.74 -6.83
N ALA A 337 9.92 -32.55 -7.22
CA ALA A 337 8.65 -32.30 -7.91
C ALA A 337 8.55 -32.98 -9.28
N LEU A 338 9.66 -33.02 -10.01
CA LEU A 338 9.73 -33.66 -11.34
C LEU A 338 9.94 -35.18 -11.26
N GLY A 339 10.44 -35.72 -10.13
CA GLY A 339 10.82 -37.12 -9.98
C GLY A 339 12.09 -37.50 -10.75
N GLU A 340 12.92 -36.51 -11.11
CA GLU A 340 14.17 -36.67 -11.87
C GLU A 340 15.22 -35.65 -11.40
N GLU A 341 16.51 -35.99 -11.50
CA GLU A 341 17.59 -35.13 -10.99
C GLU A 341 17.83 -33.94 -11.93
N ILE A 342 17.66 -32.74 -11.37
CA ILE A 342 17.95 -31.45 -12.02
C ILE A 342 19.08 -30.76 -11.23
N THR A 343 20.12 -30.36 -11.97
CA THR A 343 21.31 -29.70 -11.39
C THR A 343 21.67 -28.47 -12.21
N PRO A 344 22.60 -27.61 -11.73
CA PRO A 344 23.14 -26.51 -12.54
C PRO A 344 23.78 -26.94 -13.84
N ASP A 345 24.19 -28.21 -13.97
CA ASP A 345 24.80 -28.77 -15.18
C ASP A 345 23.77 -29.39 -16.16
N THR A 346 22.50 -29.44 -15.81
CA THR A 346 21.41 -29.93 -16.67
C THR A 346 21.31 -29.05 -17.92
N SER A 347 21.33 -29.66 -19.13
CA SER A 347 21.38 -28.88 -20.38
C SER A 347 20.07 -28.08 -20.60
N LEU A 348 20.19 -26.88 -21.17
CA LEU A 348 19.07 -26.06 -21.58
C LEU A 348 18.10 -26.80 -22.50
N GLU A 349 18.63 -27.58 -23.47
CA GLU A 349 17.84 -28.38 -24.39
C GLU A 349 16.92 -29.37 -23.64
N TYR A 350 17.44 -30.02 -22.61
CA TYR A 350 16.69 -30.96 -21.80
C TYR A 350 15.63 -30.24 -20.98
N LEU A 351 15.96 -29.11 -20.35
CA LEU A 351 15.00 -28.30 -19.59
C LEU A 351 13.83 -27.82 -20.47
N LEU A 352 14.10 -27.44 -21.71
CA LEU A 352 13.04 -27.06 -22.66
C LEU A 352 12.13 -28.24 -23.02
N THR A 353 12.64 -29.49 -23.05
CA THR A 353 11.80 -30.69 -23.25
C THR A 353 10.91 -30.94 -22.03
N ILE A 354 11.37 -30.62 -20.81
CA ILE A 354 10.57 -30.69 -19.58
C ILE A 354 9.47 -29.62 -19.63
N ALA A 355 9.79 -28.39 -20.02
CA ALA A 355 8.82 -27.31 -20.17
C ALA A 355 7.70 -27.67 -21.16
N ASP A 356 8.07 -28.20 -22.32
CA ASP A 356 7.12 -28.67 -23.33
C ASP A 356 6.21 -29.81 -22.77
N ARG A 357 6.78 -30.75 -21.99
CA ARG A 357 6.05 -31.84 -21.34
C ARG A 357 5.03 -31.36 -20.30
N LEU A 358 5.37 -30.29 -19.58
CA LEU A 358 4.52 -29.71 -18.53
C LEU A 358 3.62 -28.59 -19.02
N GLU A 359 3.64 -28.32 -20.34
CA GLU A 359 2.91 -27.20 -20.96
C GLU A 359 3.26 -25.82 -20.38
N VAL A 360 4.51 -25.63 -19.89
CA VAL A 360 5.03 -24.35 -19.41
C VAL A 360 5.48 -23.52 -20.61
N GLU A 361 4.88 -22.36 -20.80
CA GLU A 361 5.22 -21.46 -21.91
C GLU A 361 6.57 -20.76 -21.66
N ILE A 362 7.60 -21.16 -22.40
CA ILE A 362 8.90 -20.48 -22.40
C ILE A 362 9.02 -19.63 -23.69
N PRO A 363 9.10 -18.29 -23.58
CA PRO A 363 9.28 -17.40 -24.73
C PRO A 363 10.61 -17.65 -25.43
N ARG A 364 10.60 -18.42 -26.52
CA ARG A 364 11.82 -18.83 -27.26
C ARG A 364 12.46 -17.69 -28.05
N ASP A 365 11.69 -16.64 -28.34
CA ASP A 365 12.14 -15.43 -29.04
C ASP A 365 12.85 -14.42 -28.12
N ARG A 366 12.73 -14.57 -26.81
CA ARG A 366 13.37 -13.70 -25.80
C ARG A 366 14.74 -14.19 -25.34
N GLY A 367 15.27 -15.28 -25.89
CA GLY A 367 16.60 -15.78 -25.55
C GLY A 367 16.74 -16.24 -24.09
N TYR A 368 15.71 -16.83 -23.50
CA TYR A 368 15.78 -17.37 -22.14
C TYR A 368 16.93 -18.38 -22.01
N GLY A 369 17.87 -18.07 -21.10
CA GLY A 369 18.96 -18.96 -20.73
C GLY A 369 18.54 -20.04 -19.73
N HIS A 370 19.49 -20.88 -19.36
CA HIS A 370 19.30 -21.99 -18.43
C HIS A 370 18.61 -21.56 -17.12
N GLY A 371 19.11 -20.51 -16.47
CA GLY A 371 18.60 -20.04 -15.18
C GLY A 371 17.12 -19.61 -15.24
N LYS A 372 16.73 -18.87 -16.28
CA LYS A 372 15.34 -18.44 -16.48
C LYS A 372 14.40 -19.64 -16.65
N VAL A 373 14.80 -20.65 -17.40
CA VAL A 373 13.98 -21.86 -17.60
C VAL A 373 13.85 -22.66 -16.30
N ILE A 374 14.88 -22.71 -15.47
CA ILE A 374 14.82 -23.32 -14.12
C ILE A 374 13.80 -22.58 -13.24
N GLU A 375 13.83 -21.25 -13.20
CA GLU A 375 12.89 -20.44 -12.42
C GLU A 375 11.44 -20.65 -12.86
N GLU A 376 11.17 -20.63 -14.16
CA GLU A 376 9.81 -20.87 -14.70
C GLU A 376 9.29 -22.28 -14.39
N LEU A 377 10.14 -23.30 -14.55
CA LEU A 377 9.78 -24.67 -14.20
C LEU A 377 9.52 -24.81 -12.71
N TRP A 378 10.36 -24.19 -11.89
CA TRP A 378 10.23 -24.23 -10.45
C TRP A 378 8.96 -23.52 -9.97
N GLU A 379 8.70 -22.31 -10.48
CA GLU A 379 7.49 -21.54 -10.14
C GLU A 379 6.22 -22.34 -10.43
N HIS A 380 6.14 -22.94 -11.62
CA HIS A 380 4.99 -23.73 -12.04
C HIS A 380 4.80 -25.04 -11.24
N THR A 381 5.88 -25.69 -10.84
CA THR A 381 5.80 -27.02 -10.20
C THR A 381 5.81 -26.99 -8.69
N VAL A 382 6.48 -26.00 -8.09
CA VAL A 382 6.70 -25.86 -6.64
C VAL A 382 6.14 -24.54 -6.12
N GLY A 383 6.49 -23.41 -6.75
CA GLY A 383 6.17 -22.06 -6.27
C GLY A 383 4.68 -21.84 -6.05
N ASP A 384 3.86 -22.16 -7.02
CA ASP A 384 2.40 -22.03 -6.99
C ASP A 384 1.74 -22.86 -5.87
N THR A 385 2.44 -23.86 -5.32
CA THR A 385 1.91 -24.72 -4.25
C THR A 385 2.22 -24.20 -2.83
N LEU A 386 3.11 -23.22 -2.71
CA LEU A 386 3.61 -22.73 -1.42
C LEU A 386 2.59 -21.81 -0.74
N TRP A 387 1.84 -22.36 0.20
CA TRP A 387 0.89 -21.60 1.00
C TRP A 387 1.51 -21.01 2.28
N ALA A 388 2.21 -21.85 3.07
CA ALA A 388 2.88 -21.44 4.29
C ALA A 388 4.10 -20.55 3.99
N PRO A 389 4.52 -19.65 4.90
CA PRO A 389 5.74 -18.88 4.72
C PRO A 389 6.94 -19.82 4.53
N THR A 390 7.61 -19.71 3.38
CA THR A 390 8.70 -20.62 3.00
C THR A 390 9.83 -19.85 2.34
N PHE A 391 11.05 -20.02 2.81
CA PHE A 391 12.24 -19.51 2.11
C PHE A 391 12.66 -20.50 1.03
N VAL A 392 12.86 -20.00 -0.17
CA VAL A 392 13.45 -20.74 -1.30
C VAL A 392 14.86 -20.23 -1.52
N LYS A 393 15.84 -21.09 -1.58
CA LYS A 393 17.26 -20.73 -1.56
C LYS A 393 18.00 -21.25 -2.79
N ASP A 394 19.17 -20.67 -3.03
CA ASP A 394 20.20 -21.19 -3.94
C ASP A 394 19.76 -21.16 -5.41
N PHE A 395 19.56 -19.92 -5.89
CA PHE A 395 19.10 -19.60 -7.23
C PHE A 395 20.20 -19.75 -8.30
N PRO A 396 19.83 -19.92 -9.58
CA PRO A 396 20.79 -19.93 -10.68
C PRO A 396 21.62 -18.64 -10.74
N VAL A 397 22.91 -18.79 -10.99
CA VAL A 397 23.86 -17.67 -11.07
C VAL A 397 23.53 -16.69 -12.20
N GLU A 398 22.89 -17.14 -13.25
CA GLU A 398 22.60 -16.37 -14.46
C GLU A 398 21.50 -15.32 -14.25
N THR A 399 20.57 -15.57 -13.33
CA THR A 399 19.42 -14.71 -13.08
C THR A 399 19.64 -13.70 -11.95
N THR A 400 20.80 -13.75 -11.28
CA THR A 400 21.11 -12.97 -10.08
C THR A 400 22.41 -12.17 -10.20
N PRO A 401 22.48 -11.14 -11.08
CA PRO A 401 23.73 -10.46 -11.41
C PRO A 401 24.38 -9.69 -10.26
N LEU A 402 23.64 -9.33 -9.21
CA LEU A 402 24.10 -8.55 -8.05
C LEU A 402 24.41 -9.42 -6.81
N THR A 403 24.20 -10.74 -6.92
CA THR A 403 24.31 -11.70 -5.82
C THR A 403 25.64 -12.45 -5.88
N ARG A 404 26.22 -12.73 -4.72
CA ARG A 404 27.43 -13.52 -4.57
C ARG A 404 27.17 -14.97 -5.00
N GLN A 405 28.13 -15.57 -5.70
CA GLN A 405 28.13 -17.01 -5.95
C GLN A 405 28.17 -17.79 -4.62
N HIS A 406 27.43 -18.87 -4.55
CA HIS A 406 27.38 -19.72 -3.36
C HIS A 406 28.77 -20.21 -2.97
N ARG A 407 29.08 -20.18 -1.66
CA ARG A 407 30.42 -20.47 -1.11
C ARG A 407 30.88 -21.90 -1.32
N SER A 408 29.99 -22.85 -1.56
CA SER A 408 30.30 -24.30 -1.67
C SER A 408 29.60 -25.02 -2.81
N ILE A 409 28.59 -24.42 -3.46
CA ILE A 409 27.83 -25.05 -4.55
C ILE A 409 28.09 -24.27 -5.85
N PRO A 410 28.78 -24.85 -6.83
CA PRO A 410 28.99 -24.20 -8.13
C PRO A 410 27.67 -24.00 -8.90
N GLY A 411 27.57 -22.92 -9.68
CA GLY A 411 26.44 -22.66 -10.57
C GLY A 411 25.22 -22.00 -9.89
N VAL A 412 25.23 -21.84 -8.55
CA VAL A 412 24.17 -21.17 -7.79
C VAL A 412 24.69 -19.96 -7.03
N THR A 413 23.77 -19.13 -6.54
CA THR A 413 24.07 -17.94 -5.75
C THR A 413 23.46 -18.00 -4.36
N GLU A 414 24.03 -17.26 -3.40
CA GLU A 414 23.49 -17.10 -2.05
C GLU A 414 22.31 -16.11 -2.08
N LYS A 415 21.18 -16.56 -2.61
CA LYS A 415 19.90 -15.85 -2.69
C LYS A 415 18.83 -16.67 -1.98
N TRP A 416 17.90 -15.99 -1.35
CA TRP A 416 16.61 -16.55 -0.98
C TRP A 416 15.47 -15.65 -1.45
N ASP A 417 14.34 -16.27 -1.79
CA ASP A 417 13.05 -15.61 -1.94
C ASP A 417 12.09 -16.16 -0.87
N LEU A 418 11.29 -15.28 -0.28
CA LEU A 418 10.28 -15.66 0.70
C LEU A 418 8.92 -15.72 0.01
N TYR A 419 8.36 -16.91 -0.06
CA TYR A 419 7.02 -17.17 -0.55
C TYR A 419 6.01 -17.15 0.60
N VAL A 420 4.89 -16.47 0.39
CA VAL A 420 3.79 -16.33 1.35
C VAL A 420 2.49 -16.40 0.58
N ARG A 421 1.62 -17.34 0.90
CA ARG A 421 0.30 -17.50 0.25
C ARG A 421 0.39 -17.63 -1.29
N GLY A 422 1.39 -18.29 -1.82
CA GLY A 422 1.58 -18.51 -3.26
C GLY A 422 2.17 -17.32 -4.02
N PHE A 423 2.73 -16.31 -3.35
CA PHE A 423 3.43 -15.22 -4.02
C PHE A 423 4.73 -14.85 -3.30
N GLU A 424 5.71 -14.41 -4.05
CA GLU A 424 6.96 -13.85 -3.53
C GLU A 424 6.68 -12.54 -2.79
N LEU A 425 7.07 -12.49 -1.50
CA LEU A 425 6.95 -11.33 -0.63
C LEU A 425 8.24 -10.54 -0.53
N ALA A 426 9.38 -11.24 -0.42
CA ALA A 426 10.68 -10.64 -0.20
C ALA A 426 11.77 -11.48 -0.84
N THR A 427 12.91 -10.83 -1.11
CA THR A 427 14.13 -11.46 -1.60
C THR A 427 15.32 -11.00 -0.76
N GLY A 428 16.36 -11.81 -0.63
CA GLY A 428 17.58 -11.42 0.06
C GLY A 428 18.81 -12.15 -0.41
N TYR A 429 19.94 -11.48 -0.29
CA TYR A 429 21.21 -11.92 -0.87
C TYR A 429 22.36 -11.87 0.14
N SER A 430 23.39 -12.74 -0.06
CA SER A 430 24.76 -12.32 0.21
C SER A 430 25.24 -11.54 -1.01
N GLU A 431 25.60 -10.28 -0.81
CA GLU A 431 25.89 -9.36 -1.91
C GLU A 431 27.19 -9.70 -2.63
N LEU A 432 27.20 -9.50 -3.94
CA LEU A 432 28.43 -9.51 -4.71
C LEU A 432 29.22 -8.23 -4.39
N VAL A 433 30.43 -8.42 -3.81
CA VAL A 433 31.28 -7.30 -3.36
C VAL A 433 32.60 -7.20 -4.17
N ASP A 434 32.87 -8.14 -5.06
CA ASP A 434 34.02 -8.13 -5.96
C ASP A 434 33.73 -7.26 -7.19
N PRO A 435 34.41 -6.08 -7.34
CA PRO A 435 34.13 -5.15 -8.43
C PRO A 435 34.50 -5.73 -9.82
N ILE A 436 35.44 -6.65 -9.90
CA ILE A 436 35.84 -7.28 -11.17
C ILE A 436 34.74 -8.23 -11.65
N VAL A 437 34.28 -9.11 -10.76
CA VAL A 437 33.18 -10.02 -11.06
C VAL A 437 31.89 -9.24 -11.33
N GLN A 438 31.63 -8.16 -10.60
CA GLN A 438 30.45 -7.30 -10.82
C GLN A 438 30.47 -6.67 -12.22
N ARG A 439 31.65 -6.20 -12.67
CA ARG A 439 31.82 -5.68 -14.04
C ARG A 439 31.48 -6.73 -15.09
N GLU A 440 32.02 -7.93 -14.95
CA GLU A 440 31.73 -9.05 -15.85
C GLU A 440 30.24 -9.36 -15.96
N ARG A 441 29.52 -9.30 -14.80
CA ARG A 441 28.07 -9.48 -14.72
C ARG A 441 27.31 -8.38 -15.43
N PHE A 442 27.68 -7.12 -15.21
CA PHE A 442 27.05 -5.98 -15.89
C PHE A 442 27.31 -6.00 -17.41
N GLU A 443 28.49 -6.39 -17.85
CA GLU A 443 28.79 -6.57 -19.28
C GLU A 443 27.95 -7.70 -19.90
N ALA A 444 27.68 -8.77 -19.15
CA ALA A 444 26.78 -9.84 -19.60
C ALA A 444 25.33 -9.31 -19.72
N GLN A 445 24.86 -8.54 -18.74
CA GLN A 445 23.56 -7.87 -18.79
C GLN A 445 23.45 -6.88 -19.98
N ALA A 446 24.48 -6.07 -20.22
CA ALA A 446 24.51 -5.16 -21.35
C ALA A 446 24.45 -5.91 -22.71
N ARG A 447 25.06 -7.10 -22.82
CA ARG A 447 24.92 -7.95 -24.00
C ARG A 447 23.51 -8.50 -24.17
N ALA A 448 22.83 -8.88 -23.06
CA ALA A 448 21.45 -9.33 -23.09
C ALA A 448 20.51 -8.18 -23.52
N ALA A 449 20.72 -6.97 -23.00
CA ALA A 449 19.99 -5.77 -23.44
C ALA A 449 20.14 -5.51 -24.95
N ALA A 450 21.38 -5.63 -25.48
CA ALA A 450 21.63 -5.49 -26.92
C ALA A 450 21.00 -6.60 -27.77
N ALA A 451 20.71 -7.76 -27.17
CA ALA A 451 19.98 -8.86 -27.78
C ALA A 451 18.46 -8.75 -27.70
N GLY A 452 17.94 -7.72 -27.03
CA GLY A 452 16.51 -7.43 -26.95
C GLY A 452 15.86 -7.70 -25.59
N ASP A 453 16.64 -7.91 -24.53
CA ASP A 453 16.16 -8.01 -23.17
C ASP A 453 15.95 -6.60 -22.57
N ASP A 454 14.71 -6.13 -22.56
CA ASP A 454 14.32 -4.79 -22.09
C ASP A 454 14.44 -4.62 -20.55
N GLU A 455 14.66 -5.71 -19.81
CA GLU A 455 14.76 -5.75 -18.35
C GLU A 455 16.22 -5.82 -17.88
N ALA A 456 17.17 -6.05 -18.79
CA ALA A 456 18.57 -6.18 -18.47
C ALA A 456 19.16 -4.86 -17.94
N MET A 457 20.03 -4.95 -16.92
CA MET A 457 20.65 -3.81 -16.28
C MET A 457 21.70 -3.13 -17.14
N ALA A 458 21.77 -1.79 -17.04
CA ALA A 458 22.84 -1.02 -17.64
C ALA A 458 24.16 -1.15 -16.85
N LEU A 459 25.28 -0.93 -17.52
CA LEU A 459 26.60 -0.85 -16.89
C LEU A 459 26.70 0.48 -16.09
N ASP A 460 26.80 0.39 -14.76
CA ASP A 460 26.97 1.55 -13.86
C ASP A 460 28.43 1.69 -13.42
N GLU A 461 29.20 2.52 -14.13
CA GLU A 461 30.60 2.78 -13.83
C GLU A 461 30.81 3.49 -12.49
N ASP A 462 29.87 4.35 -12.07
CA ASP A 462 29.94 5.04 -10.78
C ASP A 462 29.76 4.08 -9.62
N PHE A 463 28.89 3.08 -9.77
CA PHE A 463 28.73 2.02 -8.78
C PHE A 463 29.96 1.11 -8.71
N LEU A 464 30.52 0.71 -9.85
CA LEU A 464 31.76 -0.06 -9.88
C LEU A 464 32.91 0.67 -9.23
N ALA A 465 33.08 1.96 -9.54
CA ALA A 465 34.10 2.81 -8.89
C ALA A 465 33.89 2.89 -7.37
N ALA A 466 32.63 2.94 -6.90
CA ALA A 466 32.37 2.89 -5.47
C ALA A 466 32.79 1.57 -4.83
N MET A 467 32.50 0.42 -5.48
CA MET A 467 32.92 -0.90 -5.00
C MET A 467 34.45 -1.05 -4.92
N GLU A 468 35.20 -0.40 -5.80
CA GLU A 468 36.67 -0.40 -5.81
C GLU A 468 37.30 0.26 -4.55
N TYR A 469 36.51 1.02 -3.76
CA TYR A 469 36.92 1.51 -2.44
C TYR A 469 36.72 0.48 -1.30
N ALA A 470 36.52 -0.79 -1.65
CA ALA A 470 36.34 -1.92 -0.75
C ALA A 470 34.96 -1.96 -0.07
N MET A 471 33.97 -2.50 -0.77
CA MET A 471 32.69 -2.86 -0.17
C MET A 471 32.87 -4.02 0.83
N PRO A 472 32.44 -3.88 2.10
CA PRO A 472 32.52 -4.99 3.05
C PRO A 472 31.56 -6.14 2.67
N PRO A 473 31.80 -7.38 3.14
CA PRO A 473 30.79 -8.44 3.05
C PRO A 473 29.45 -7.93 3.58
N THR A 474 28.39 -8.06 2.78
CA THR A 474 27.10 -7.41 3.04
C THR A 474 25.97 -8.38 2.69
N THR A 475 24.89 -8.32 3.43
CA THR A 475 23.60 -8.92 3.04
C THR A 475 22.59 -7.83 2.78
N GLY A 476 21.80 -7.98 1.72
CA GLY A 476 20.70 -7.11 1.36
C GLY A 476 19.36 -7.84 1.34
N THR A 477 18.28 -7.11 1.57
CA THR A 477 16.91 -7.62 1.49
C THR A 477 16.00 -6.59 0.85
N GLY A 478 15.17 -7.03 -0.08
CA GLY A 478 14.07 -6.27 -0.65
C GLY A 478 12.73 -6.90 -0.28
N MET A 479 11.79 -6.12 0.27
CA MET A 479 10.45 -6.61 0.64
C MET A 479 9.36 -5.67 0.12
N GLY A 480 8.37 -6.22 -0.59
CA GLY A 480 7.20 -5.49 -1.04
C GLY A 480 6.25 -5.15 0.12
N VAL A 481 6.18 -3.87 0.52
CA VAL A 481 5.29 -3.44 1.63
C VAL A 481 3.82 -3.62 1.27
N ASP A 482 3.46 -3.43 0.02
CA ASP A 482 2.09 -3.66 -0.46
C ASP A 482 1.75 -5.16 -0.42
N ARG A 483 2.69 -6.04 -0.80
CA ARG A 483 2.55 -7.51 -0.70
C ARG A 483 2.52 -7.99 0.76
N LEU A 484 3.29 -7.37 1.67
CA LEU A 484 3.17 -7.66 3.11
C LEU A 484 1.76 -7.36 3.61
N LEU A 485 1.17 -6.24 3.19
CA LEU A 485 -0.22 -5.93 3.53
C LEU A 485 -1.21 -6.94 2.94
N MET A 486 -0.99 -7.42 1.70
CA MET A 486 -1.79 -8.51 1.13
C MET A 486 -1.70 -9.77 1.99
N ALA A 487 -0.51 -10.13 2.45
CA ALA A 487 -0.30 -11.27 3.33
C ALA A 487 -1.03 -11.11 4.67
N LEU A 488 -0.98 -9.92 5.27
CA LEU A 488 -1.56 -9.60 6.58
C LEU A 488 -3.08 -9.31 6.56
N THR A 489 -3.70 -9.14 5.39
CA THR A 489 -5.12 -8.76 5.28
C THR A 489 -5.95 -9.71 4.41
N GLY A 490 -5.31 -10.51 3.58
CA GLY A 490 -5.99 -11.35 2.58
C GLY A 490 -6.57 -10.59 1.39
N LEU A 491 -6.30 -9.30 1.26
CA LEU A 491 -6.84 -8.44 0.21
C LEU A 491 -5.90 -8.34 -0.99
N SER A 492 -6.42 -7.87 -2.13
CA SER A 492 -5.63 -7.57 -3.32
C SER A 492 -4.78 -6.30 -3.13
N ILE A 493 -3.74 -6.10 -3.95
CA ILE A 493 -2.90 -4.89 -3.90
C ILE A 493 -3.73 -3.61 -4.11
N ARG A 494 -4.76 -3.64 -4.97
CA ARG A 494 -5.65 -2.50 -5.24
C ARG A 494 -6.48 -2.08 -4.02
N GLU A 495 -6.77 -2.99 -3.12
CA GLU A 495 -7.50 -2.72 -1.89
C GLU A 495 -6.58 -2.23 -0.77
N THR A 496 -5.33 -2.68 -0.72
CA THR A 496 -4.35 -2.28 0.30
C THR A 496 -3.71 -0.92 0.03
N VAL A 497 -3.63 -0.48 -1.24
CA VAL A 497 -3.15 0.86 -1.62
C VAL A 497 -4.29 1.87 -1.47
N LEU A 498 -4.01 3.03 -0.83
CA LEU A 498 -5.04 4.06 -0.64
C LEU A 498 -5.57 4.60 -1.96
N PHE A 499 -4.71 5.00 -2.87
CA PHE A 499 -5.06 5.54 -4.18
C PHE A 499 -4.26 4.84 -5.27
N PRO A 500 -4.68 3.64 -5.71
CA PRO A 500 -4.00 2.94 -6.79
C PRO A 500 -4.21 3.66 -8.13
N ILE A 501 -3.27 3.44 -9.04
CA ILE A 501 -3.38 3.97 -10.41
C ILE A 501 -4.56 3.28 -11.11
N VAL A 502 -5.47 4.08 -11.66
CA VAL A 502 -6.61 3.62 -12.45
C VAL A 502 -6.69 4.40 -13.76
N ARG A 503 -7.05 3.74 -14.85
CA ARG A 503 -7.30 4.43 -16.13
C ARG A 503 -8.41 5.44 -15.95
N ARG A 504 -8.23 6.66 -16.51
CA ARG A 504 -9.34 7.61 -16.62
C ARG A 504 -10.42 7.00 -17.53
N HIS A 505 -11.68 7.22 -17.17
CA HIS A 505 -12.75 7.03 -18.16
C HIS A 505 -12.53 8.09 -19.24
N GLY A 506 -12.37 7.67 -20.50
CA GLY A 506 -12.30 8.57 -21.64
C GLY A 506 -13.64 9.27 -21.84
#